data_c5f361a02417fa239944ff19daca6bac
#
_entry.id   c5f361a02417fa239944ff19daca6bac
#
_cell.length_a   1.000
_cell.length_b   1.000
_cell.length_c   1.000
_cell.angle_alpha   90.00
_cell.angle_beta   90.00
_cell.angle_gamma   90.00
#
_symmetry.space_group_name_H-M   'P 1'
#
loop_
_entity.id
_entity.type
_entity.pdbx_description
1 polymer ?
#
loop_
_entity_poly.entity_id
_entity_poly.type
_entity_poly.pdbx_seq_one_letter_code
_entity_poly.pdbx_strand_id
1 'polypeptide(L)'
;EQLLKIGITVFASNANFLMIKDGRPLAKELLKKGILIRDCSNYRGLSGGYYRIAVRRREENERLLAALVQVTGSSVVENGKEDKKPAAVPDGIEYVMPQEIEKRSFSIIEEELQLRGITLPVEEAMVTKRVIHTSADFSYAQTMTYSTGAVETAKWLITEGADIVTDTNMALSGINKRVLARYGGSVHCFMADEDVAAAALTQQTTRAAVSMDKAAAMQEDFIFAIGNAPTALIRLYELIKEGRIHPRLIIGVPVGFVNVAEAKELILTAGVPVIVARGRKGGSNVAAAICNALLYQL
;
A
#
# COMPACT_ATOMS: atom_id res chain seq x y z
N GLU A 1 26.04 -1.65 -6.12
CA GLU A 1 27.18 -2.60 -6.17
C GLU A 1 28.06 -2.38 -7.39
N GLN A 2 27.51 -2.36 -8.62
CA GLN A 2 28.31 -2.18 -9.85
C GLN A 2 29.07 -0.85 -9.90
N LEU A 3 28.50 0.22 -9.36
CA LEU A 3 29.19 1.51 -9.25
C LEU A 3 30.41 1.47 -8.32
N LEU A 4 30.31 0.72 -7.22
CA LEU A 4 31.43 0.52 -6.29
C LEU A 4 32.57 -0.27 -6.93
N LYS A 5 32.24 -1.26 -7.79
CA LYS A 5 33.26 -2.06 -8.53
C LYS A 5 34.09 -1.22 -9.50
N ILE A 6 33.54 -0.14 -10.04
CA ILE A 6 34.25 0.80 -10.92
C ILE A 6 34.85 1.98 -10.17
N GLY A 7 34.97 1.90 -8.85
CA GLY A 7 35.63 2.89 -7.97
C GLY A 7 34.82 4.15 -7.68
N ILE A 8 33.52 4.14 -7.93
CA ILE A 8 32.63 5.28 -7.60
C ILE A 8 32.09 5.11 -6.19
N THR A 9 32.24 6.13 -5.35
CA THR A 9 31.63 6.15 -4.01
C THR A 9 30.13 6.35 -4.12
N VAL A 10 29.34 5.52 -3.45
CA VAL A 10 27.86 5.58 -3.45
C VAL A 10 27.37 5.81 -2.03
N PHE A 11 26.49 6.78 -1.83
CA PHE A 11 25.84 7.07 -0.55
C PHE A 11 24.52 6.31 -0.44
N ALA A 12 24.20 5.85 0.77
CA ALA A 12 22.92 5.17 1.04
C ALA A 12 21.74 6.10 0.70
N SER A 13 20.71 5.55 0.05
CA SER A 13 19.54 6.31 -0.36
C SER A 13 18.28 5.45 -0.23
N ASN A 14 17.22 6.04 0.31
CA ASN A 14 15.87 5.48 0.35
C ASN A 14 14.96 6.08 -0.75
N ALA A 15 15.54 6.82 -1.69
CA ALA A 15 14.83 7.48 -2.79
C ALA A 15 15.09 6.77 -4.13
N ASN A 16 14.36 7.17 -5.16
CA ASN A 16 14.54 6.68 -6.53
C ASN A 16 15.76 7.30 -7.26
N PHE A 17 16.73 7.81 -6.50
CA PHE A 17 18.00 8.29 -7.00
C PHE A 17 19.15 7.94 -6.04
N LEU A 18 20.36 7.91 -6.56
CA LEU A 18 21.58 7.70 -5.78
C LEU A 18 22.42 8.97 -5.83
N MET A 19 23.00 9.36 -4.67
CA MET A 19 24.09 10.31 -4.61
C MET A 19 25.39 9.53 -4.77
N ILE A 20 26.26 10.00 -5.67
CA ILE A 20 27.56 9.39 -5.92
C ILE A 20 28.66 10.46 -5.81
N LYS A 21 29.87 10.04 -5.50
CA LYS A 21 31.06 10.91 -5.49
C LYS A 21 32.16 10.30 -6.33
N ASP A 22 32.71 11.14 -7.21
CA ASP A 22 33.86 10.81 -8.04
C ASP A 22 34.59 12.10 -8.41
N GLY A 23 35.93 12.05 -8.40
CA GLY A 23 36.76 13.23 -8.73
C GLY A 23 36.79 13.59 -10.22
N ARG A 24 36.30 12.72 -11.09
CA ARG A 24 36.27 12.95 -12.55
C ARG A 24 35.02 13.77 -12.93
N PRO A 25 35.03 14.52 -14.04
CA PRO A 25 33.92 15.34 -14.49
C PRO A 25 32.80 14.50 -15.14
N LEU A 26 32.20 13.58 -14.37
CA LEU A 26 31.27 12.56 -14.88
C LEU A 26 30.09 13.18 -15.65
N ALA A 27 29.52 14.30 -15.17
CA ALA A 27 28.38 14.93 -15.83
C ALA A 27 28.72 15.37 -17.26
N LYS A 28 29.92 15.95 -17.47
CA LYS A 28 30.39 16.39 -18.78
C LYS A 28 30.68 15.23 -19.73
N GLU A 29 31.31 14.19 -19.23
CA GLU A 29 31.70 13.03 -20.05
C GLU A 29 30.49 12.16 -20.41
N LEU A 30 29.55 11.97 -19.50
CA LEU A 30 28.31 11.24 -19.76
C LEU A 30 27.39 12.01 -20.71
N LEU A 31 27.37 13.35 -20.64
CA LEU A 31 26.59 14.17 -21.56
C LEU A 31 27.02 13.97 -23.03
N LYS A 32 28.33 13.80 -23.30
CA LYS A 32 28.85 13.45 -24.64
C LYS A 32 28.30 12.12 -25.16
N LYS A 33 27.85 11.24 -24.26
CA LYS A 33 27.25 9.94 -24.56
C LYS A 33 25.71 9.95 -24.55
N GLY A 34 25.12 11.15 -24.50
CA GLY A 34 23.66 11.35 -24.45
C GLY A 34 23.03 10.93 -23.11
N ILE A 35 23.80 10.92 -22.03
CA ILE A 35 23.32 10.59 -20.68
C ILE A 35 23.48 11.82 -19.79
N LEU A 36 22.35 12.32 -19.27
CA LEU A 36 22.31 13.47 -18.37
C LEU A 36 22.25 12.98 -16.93
N ILE A 37 23.22 13.38 -16.11
CA ILE A 37 23.20 13.27 -14.65
C ILE A 37 23.24 14.64 -14.00
N ARG A 38 22.79 14.77 -12.75
CA ARG A 38 22.80 16.03 -12.04
C ARG A 38 24.14 16.26 -11.36
N ASP A 39 24.84 17.34 -11.73
CA ASP A 39 25.96 17.88 -10.96
C ASP A 39 25.41 18.59 -9.71
N CYS A 40 25.93 18.23 -8.55
CA CYS A 40 25.51 18.76 -7.25
C CYS A 40 26.53 19.71 -6.62
N SER A 41 27.52 20.18 -7.39
CA SER A 41 28.54 21.14 -6.93
C SER A 41 27.97 22.46 -6.42
N ASN A 42 26.77 22.83 -6.88
CA ASN A 42 26.05 24.04 -6.46
C ASN A 42 25.15 23.81 -5.21
N TYR A 43 25.17 22.63 -4.58
CA TYR A 43 24.39 22.41 -3.37
C TYR A 43 25.17 22.90 -2.15
N ARG A 44 24.45 23.57 -1.23
CA ARG A 44 25.07 24.09 0.01
C ARG A 44 25.69 22.92 0.81
N GLY A 45 26.97 23.03 1.10
CA GLY A 45 27.73 22.00 1.84
C GLY A 45 28.32 20.87 0.99
N LEU A 46 28.13 20.88 -0.33
CA LEU A 46 28.80 19.97 -1.26
C LEU A 46 29.86 20.71 -2.07
N SER A 47 30.98 20.01 -2.31
CA SER A 47 32.04 20.48 -3.23
C SER A 47 31.88 19.84 -4.62
N GLY A 48 32.76 20.11 -5.56
CA GLY A 48 32.81 19.41 -6.85
C GLY A 48 33.00 17.91 -6.71
N GLY A 49 32.50 17.16 -7.68
CA GLY A 49 32.60 15.70 -7.71
C GLY A 49 31.42 14.95 -7.09
N TYR A 50 30.40 15.64 -6.63
CA TYR A 50 29.15 15.02 -6.20
C TYR A 50 28.12 15.08 -7.33
N TYR A 51 27.51 13.93 -7.61
CA TYR A 51 26.50 13.78 -8.66
C TYR A 51 25.30 13.01 -8.14
N ARG A 52 24.12 13.33 -8.70
CA ARG A 52 22.89 12.61 -8.46
C ARG A 52 22.47 11.90 -9.73
N ILE A 53 22.26 10.58 -9.64
CA ILE A 53 21.79 9.71 -10.73
C ILE A 53 20.43 9.14 -10.36
N ALA A 54 19.50 9.11 -11.32
CA ALA A 54 18.19 8.51 -11.12
C ALA A 54 18.27 6.97 -11.27
N VAL A 55 17.59 6.26 -10.40
CA VAL A 55 17.34 4.81 -10.59
C VAL A 55 16.16 4.68 -11.54
N ARG A 56 16.39 4.10 -12.72
CA ARG A 56 15.42 3.99 -13.80
C ARG A 56 15.15 2.53 -14.16
N ARG A 57 14.60 2.27 -15.37
CA ARG A 57 14.41 0.91 -15.87
C ARG A 57 15.74 0.21 -16.05
N ARG A 58 15.74 -1.13 -16.05
CA ARG A 58 16.94 -1.96 -16.12
C ARG A 58 17.83 -1.59 -17.31
N GLU A 59 17.25 -1.46 -18.50
CA GLU A 59 17.96 -1.12 -19.73
C GLU A 59 18.65 0.25 -19.65
N GLU A 60 17.98 1.26 -19.06
CA GLU A 60 18.54 2.60 -18.88
C GLU A 60 19.69 2.59 -17.85
N ASN A 61 19.55 1.80 -16.78
CA ASN A 61 20.59 1.64 -15.77
C ASN A 61 21.81 0.89 -16.33
N GLU A 62 21.61 -0.14 -17.13
CA GLU A 62 22.68 -0.88 -17.82
C GLU A 62 23.43 0.04 -18.80
N ARG A 63 22.71 0.87 -19.56
CA ARG A 63 23.30 1.88 -20.44
C ARG A 63 24.15 2.90 -19.67
N LEU A 64 23.65 3.39 -18.52
CA LEU A 64 24.41 4.30 -17.66
C LEU A 64 25.68 3.64 -17.13
N LEU A 65 25.60 2.38 -16.67
CA LEU A 65 26.73 1.63 -16.15
C LEU A 65 27.79 1.38 -17.23
N ALA A 66 27.38 0.99 -18.43
CA ALA A 66 28.30 0.79 -19.56
C ALA A 66 29.02 2.11 -19.92
N ALA A 67 28.32 3.24 -19.90
CA ALA A 67 28.92 4.54 -20.15
C ALA A 67 29.88 4.97 -19.03
N LEU A 68 29.54 4.68 -17.76
CA LEU A 68 30.43 4.96 -16.63
C LEU A 68 31.70 4.12 -16.69
N VAL A 69 31.63 2.83 -17.02
CA VAL A 69 32.79 1.97 -17.22
C VAL A 69 33.74 2.58 -18.24
N GLN A 70 33.23 3.06 -19.37
CA GLN A 70 34.05 3.70 -20.41
C GLN A 70 34.68 5.01 -19.93
N VAL A 71 33.95 5.82 -19.15
CA VAL A 71 34.44 7.10 -18.62
C VAL A 71 35.45 6.90 -17.49
N THR A 72 35.29 5.85 -16.70
CA THR A 72 36.17 5.55 -15.56
C THR A 72 37.43 4.81 -15.98
N GLY A 73 37.46 4.19 -17.19
CA GLY A 73 38.58 3.38 -17.66
C GLY A 73 38.72 2.06 -16.88
N SER A 74 37.73 1.69 -16.08
CA SER A 74 37.75 0.47 -15.26
C SER A 74 37.29 -0.70 -16.10
N SER A 75 38.09 -1.76 -16.26
CA SER A 75 37.61 -3.02 -16.81
C SER A 75 36.67 -3.68 -15.80
N VAL A 76 35.42 -4.00 -16.22
CA VAL A 76 34.58 -4.89 -15.45
C VAL A 76 35.24 -6.26 -15.45
N VAL A 77 35.87 -6.65 -14.36
CA VAL A 77 36.25 -8.02 -14.15
C VAL A 77 34.96 -8.82 -13.96
N GLU A 78 34.56 -9.57 -14.96
CA GLU A 78 33.57 -10.63 -14.83
C GLU A 78 34.13 -11.70 -13.88
N ASN A 79 34.00 -11.48 -12.59
CA ASN A 79 34.14 -12.56 -11.64
C ASN A 79 32.79 -13.24 -11.51
N GLY A 80 32.83 -14.57 -11.76
CA GLY A 80 31.69 -15.45 -11.61
C GLY A 80 30.92 -15.18 -10.31
N LYS A 81 29.66 -15.52 -10.34
CA LYS A 81 28.73 -15.44 -9.22
C LYS A 81 29.34 -16.05 -7.95
N GLU A 82 30.08 -15.26 -7.20
CA GLU A 82 30.19 -15.46 -5.78
C GLU A 82 29.09 -14.61 -5.14
N ASP A 83 28.10 -15.30 -4.61
CA ASP A 83 27.13 -14.73 -3.68
C ASP A 83 27.92 -14.14 -2.51
N LYS A 84 28.32 -12.86 -2.61
CA LYS A 84 28.89 -12.16 -1.44
C LYS A 84 27.78 -12.09 -0.41
N LYS A 85 27.88 -12.95 0.61
CA LYS A 85 27.16 -12.75 1.85
C LYS A 85 27.27 -11.28 2.25
N PRO A 86 26.17 -10.59 2.55
CA PRO A 86 26.21 -9.23 3.11
C PRO A 86 27.09 -9.25 4.35
N ALA A 87 27.63 -8.06 4.71
CA ALA A 87 28.39 -7.89 5.96
C ALA A 87 27.64 -8.60 7.09
N ALA A 88 28.39 -9.36 7.92
CA ALA A 88 27.87 -10.32 8.87
C ALA A 88 26.55 -9.87 9.48
N VAL A 89 25.46 -10.55 9.12
CA VAL A 89 24.15 -10.36 9.75
C VAL A 89 24.34 -10.75 11.22
N PRO A 90 23.91 -9.90 12.19
CA PRO A 90 24.00 -10.26 13.59
C PRO A 90 23.37 -11.64 13.86
N ASP A 91 23.95 -12.41 14.80
CA ASP A 91 23.45 -13.73 15.16
C ASP A 91 21.94 -13.68 15.47
N GLY A 92 21.16 -14.57 14.85
CA GLY A 92 19.72 -14.65 15.02
C GLY A 92 18.89 -13.82 14.02
N ILE A 93 19.52 -13.08 13.09
CA ILE A 93 18.82 -12.39 12.01
C ILE A 93 18.95 -13.18 10.71
N GLU A 94 17.80 -13.57 10.11
CA GLU A 94 17.76 -14.21 8.80
C GLU A 94 17.93 -13.14 7.70
N TYR A 95 18.87 -13.34 6.78
CA TYR A 95 18.98 -12.50 5.61
C TYR A 95 18.05 -13.02 4.51
N VAL A 96 17.07 -12.18 4.15
CA VAL A 96 16.13 -12.45 3.06
C VAL A 96 16.27 -11.37 2.00
N MET A 97 16.34 -11.75 0.73
CA MET A 97 16.37 -10.80 -0.38
C MET A 97 15.09 -9.95 -0.39
N PRO A 98 15.16 -8.62 -0.64
CA PRO A 98 13.98 -7.73 -0.56
C PRO A 98 12.77 -8.21 -1.35
N GLN A 99 12.99 -8.81 -2.51
CA GLN A 99 11.94 -9.35 -3.38
C GLN A 99 11.32 -10.66 -2.86
N GLU A 100 11.91 -11.30 -1.87
CA GLU A 100 11.45 -12.55 -1.26
C GLU A 100 10.82 -12.35 0.11
N ILE A 101 11.00 -11.16 0.74
CA ILE A 101 10.51 -10.87 2.09
C ILE A 101 9.00 -11.10 2.20
N GLU A 102 8.23 -10.59 1.24
CA GLU A 102 6.79 -10.76 1.24
C GLU A 102 6.40 -12.24 1.11
N LYS A 103 6.99 -12.96 0.15
CA LYS A 103 6.76 -14.39 -0.05
C LYS A 103 7.12 -15.21 1.20
N ARG A 104 8.27 -14.90 1.83
CA ARG A 104 8.69 -15.55 3.07
C ARG A 104 7.71 -15.29 4.21
N SER A 105 7.22 -14.05 4.34
CA SER A 105 6.20 -13.69 5.33
C SER A 105 4.90 -14.50 5.13
N PHE A 106 4.43 -14.64 3.89
CA PHE A 106 3.24 -15.45 3.60
C PHE A 106 3.45 -16.94 3.87
N SER A 107 4.65 -17.49 3.62
CA SER A 107 4.97 -18.88 3.99
C SER A 107 4.92 -19.08 5.49
N ILE A 108 5.49 -18.16 6.29
CA ILE A 108 5.43 -18.22 7.76
C ILE A 108 3.97 -18.16 8.25
N ILE A 109 3.16 -17.27 7.67
CA ILE A 109 1.74 -17.16 8.03
C ILE A 109 1.00 -18.47 7.73
N GLU A 110 1.27 -19.10 6.59
CA GLU A 110 0.67 -20.39 6.21
C GLU A 110 1.05 -21.49 7.19
N GLU A 111 2.35 -21.63 7.48
CA GLU A 111 2.88 -22.61 8.42
C GLU A 111 2.24 -22.43 9.82
N GLU A 112 2.15 -21.19 10.29
CA GLU A 112 1.57 -20.91 11.62
C GLU A 112 0.06 -21.12 11.66
N LEU A 113 -0.70 -20.85 10.61
CA LEU A 113 -2.11 -21.21 10.52
C LEU A 113 -2.30 -22.72 10.59
N GLN A 114 -1.47 -23.50 9.87
CA GLN A 114 -1.51 -24.96 9.92
C GLN A 114 -1.19 -25.49 11.33
N LEU A 115 -0.16 -24.96 11.98
CA LEU A 115 0.20 -25.35 13.36
C LEU A 115 -0.92 -25.05 14.37
N ARG A 116 -1.70 -24.01 14.13
CA ARG A 116 -2.89 -23.66 14.94
C ARG A 116 -4.15 -24.46 14.56
N GLY A 117 -4.08 -25.32 13.54
CA GLY A 117 -5.23 -26.06 13.04
C GLY A 117 -6.30 -25.20 12.39
N ILE A 118 -5.91 -24.02 11.87
CA ILE A 118 -6.84 -23.07 11.24
C ILE A 118 -6.78 -23.25 9.72
N THR A 119 -7.94 -23.57 9.13
CA THR A 119 -8.13 -23.62 7.68
C THR A 119 -9.00 -22.45 7.26
N LEU A 120 -8.50 -21.61 6.36
CA LEU A 120 -9.24 -20.49 5.80
C LEU A 120 -9.99 -20.94 4.53
N PRO A 121 -11.22 -20.46 4.30
CA PRO A 121 -11.91 -20.67 3.02
C PRO A 121 -11.06 -20.14 1.87
N VAL A 122 -11.01 -20.89 0.75
CA VAL A 122 -10.09 -20.60 -0.36
C VAL A 122 -10.27 -19.19 -0.92
N GLU A 123 -11.51 -18.75 -1.08
CA GLU A 123 -11.88 -17.45 -1.62
C GLU A 123 -11.42 -16.28 -0.72
N GLU A 124 -11.48 -16.48 0.61
CA GLU A 124 -11.21 -15.47 1.63
C GLU A 124 -9.74 -15.46 2.09
N ALA A 125 -9.03 -16.58 1.83
CA ALA A 125 -7.71 -16.85 2.40
C ALA A 125 -6.68 -15.76 2.10
N MET A 126 -6.63 -15.25 0.87
CA MET A 126 -5.66 -14.22 0.49
C MET A 126 -5.93 -12.88 1.18
N VAL A 127 -7.19 -12.50 1.34
CA VAL A 127 -7.58 -11.28 2.05
C VAL A 127 -7.23 -11.41 3.53
N THR A 128 -7.64 -12.51 4.17
CA THR A 128 -7.36 -12.76 5.60
C THR A 128 -5.86 -12.82 5.88
N LYS A 129 -5.08 -13.55 5.07
CA LYS A 129 -3.61 -13.61 5.19
C LYS A 129 -2.96 -12.24 5.03
N ARG A 130 -3.45 -11.39 4.12
CA ARG A 130 -2.97 -10.02 3.95
C ARG A 130 -3.22 -9.16 5.18
N VAL A 131 -4.38 -9.32 5.83
CA VAL A 131 -4.69 -8.65 7.10
C VAL A 131 -3.75 -9.12 8.21
N ILE A 132 -3.51 -10.43 8.33
CA ILE A 132 -2.54 -11.00 9.27
C ILE A 132 -1.14 -10.45 8.99
N HIS A 133 -0.70 -10.42 7.73
CA HIS A 133 0.60 -9.88 7.34
C HIS A 133 0.78 -8.40 7.75
N THR A 134 -0.27 -7.59 7.57
CA THR A 134 -0.23 -6.16 7.90
C THR A 134 -0.22 -5.88 9.39
N SER A 135 -0.84 -6.75 10.20
CA SER A 135 -1.07 -6.55 11.64
C SER A 135 -0.20 -7.42 12.54
N ALA A 136 0.43 -8.47 11.98
CA ALA A 136 1.07 -9.58 12.71
C ALA A 136 0.13 -10.25 13.74
N ASP A 137 -1.19 -10.22 13.51
CA ASP A 137 -2.20 -10.70 14.45
C ASP A 137 -3.05 -11.82 13.85
N PHE A 138 -2.80 -13.03 14.31
CA PHE A 138 -3.50 -14.25 13.85
C PHE A 138 -4.97 -14.33 14.29
N SER A 139 -5.42 -13.52 15.25
CA SER A 139 -6.84 -13.52 15.64
C SER A 139 -7.77 -13.09 14.49
N TYR A 140 -7.25 -12.40 13.49
CA TYR A 140 -8.03 -12.10 12.28
C TYR A 140 -8.47 -13.34 11.50
N ALA A 141 -7.76 -14.44 11.60
CA ALA A 141 -8.21 -15.72 11.02
C ALA A 141 -9.55 -16.22 11.56
N GLN A 142 -9.94 -15.76 12.75
CA GLN A 142 -11.20 -16.13 13.40
C GLN A 142 -12.23 -14.99 13.41
N THR A 143 -11.77 -13.74 13.30
CA THR A 143 -12.63 -12.56 13.42
C THR A 143 -13.04 -11.95 12.08
N MET A 144 -12.32 -12.25 11.00
CA MET A 144 -12.75 -11.86 9.66
C MET A 144 -14.03 -12.60 9.29
N THR A 145 -15.01 -11.88 8.81
CA THR A 145 -16.33 -12.37 8.41
C THR A 145 -16.69 -11.79 7.06
N TYR A 146 -17.11 -12.64 6.17
CA TYR A 146 -17.45 -12.29 4.79
C TYR A 146 -18.90 -12.68 4.52
N SER A 147 -19.67 -11.85 3.84
CA SER A 147 -20.91 -12.32 3.23
C SER A 147 -20.60 -13.22 2.02
N THR A 148 -21.52 -14.11 1.69
CA THR A 148 -21.34 -15.02 0.56
C THR A 148 -20.98 -14.28 -0.72
N GLY A 149 -19.87 -14.66 -1.36
CA GLY A 149 -19.40 -14.07 -2.61
C GLY A 149 -18.84 -12.65 -2.49
N ALA A 150 -18.56 -12.14 -1.28
CA ALA A 150 -18.08 -10.77 -1.07
C ALA A 150 -16.76 -10.48 -1.78
N VAL A 151 -15.83 -11.45 -1.84
CA VAL A 151 -14.53 -11.30 -2.49
C VAL A 151 -14.69 -11.22 -4.01
N GLU A 152 -15.51 -12.09 -4.61
CA GLU A 152 -15.82 -12.09 -6.04
C GLU A 152 -16.56 -10.81 -6.43
N THR A 153 -17.55 -10.39 -5.63
CA THR A 153 -18.27 -9.12 -5.82
C THR A 153 -17.28 -7.95 -5.80
N ALA A 154 -16.35 -7.92 -4.85
CA ALA A 154 -15.33 -6.88 -4.76
C ALA A 154 -14.45 -6.82 -6.01
N LYS A 155 -13.95 -7.99 -6.46
CA LYS A 155 -13.12 -8.08 -7.67
C LYS A 155 -13.87 -7.60 -8.90
N TRP A 156 -15.10 -8.07 -9.07
CA TRP A 156 -15.95 -7.64 -10.18
C TRP A 156 -16.17 -6.12 -10.16
N LEU A 157 -16.54 -5.54 -9.02
CA LEU A 157 -16.72 -4.10 -8.88
C LEU A 157 -15.48 -3.31 -9.29
N ILE A 158 -14.30 -3.76 -8.84
CA ILE A 158 -13.04 -3.11 -9.20
C ILE A 158 -12.80 -3.19 -10.71
N THR A 159 -13.06 -4.32 -11.35
CA THR A 159 -12.88 -4.48 -12.81
C THR A 159 -13.87 -3.64 -13.62
N GLU A 160 -15.05 -3.35 -13.07
CA GLU A 160 -16.04 -2.42 -13.66
C GLU A 160 -15.71 -0.94 -13.35
N GLY A 161 -14.62 -0.64 -12.69
CA GLY A 161 -14.18 0.73 -12.44
C GLY A 161 -14.80 1.38 -11.21
N ALA A 162 -15.34 0.62 -10.28
CA ALA A 162 -15.92 1.19 -9.06
C ALA A 162 -14.91 1.97 -8.22
N ASP A 163 -15.34 3.11 -7.71
CA ASP A 163 -14.58 3.95 -6.82
C ASP A 163 -14.63 3.42 -5.37
N ILE A 164 -13.60 3.75 -4.59
CA ILE A 164 -13.52 3.40 -3.18
C ILE A 164 -13.66 4.64 -2.31
N VAL A 165 -14.61 4.65 -1.38
CA VAL A 165 -14.76 5.71 -0.36
C VAL A 165 -14.20 5.23 0.96
N THR A 166 -13.31 6.04 1.56
CA THR A 166 -12.68 5.77 2.85
C THR A 166 -13.10 6.81 3.90
N ASP A 167 -13.07 6.39 5.16
CA ASP A 167 -13.33 7.27 6.31
C ASP A 167 -12.09 7.97 6.86
N THR A 168 -10.91 7.73 6.26
CA THR A 168 -9.66 8.38 6.66
C THR A 168 -8.71 8.60 5.49
N ASN A 169 -7.93 9.68 5.54
CA ASN A 169 -6.84 9.92 4.60
C ASN A 169 -5.72 8.87 4.73
N MET A 170 -5.59 8.22 5.89
CA MET A 170 -4.63 7.11 6.06
C MET A 170 -5.02 5.90 5.22
N ALA A 171 -6.29 5.48 5.23
CA ALA A 171 -6.77 4.40 4.37
C ALA A 171 -6.64 4.80 2.88
N LEU A 172 -7.08 5.99 2.50
CA LEU A 172 -6.93 6.54 1.16
C LEU A 172 -5.47 6.51 0.67
N SER A 173 -4.52 6.85 1.55
CA SER A 173 -3.08 6.86 1.21
C SER A 173 -2.49 5.45 1.13
N GLY A 174 -3.03 4.50 1.89
CA GLY A 174 -2.57 3.11 1.93
C GLY A 174 -3.04 2.26 0.75
N ILE A 175 -4.12 2.64 0.08
CA ILE A 175 -4.65 1.91 -1.09
C ILE A 175 -3.79 2.18 -2.32
N ASN A 176 -3.49 1.14 -3.10
CA ASN A 176 -2.71 1.22 -4.33
C ASN A 176 -3.51 1.85 -5.47
N LYS A 177 -3.57 3.17 -5.48
CA LYS A 177 -4.29 3.96 -6.49
C LYS A 177 -3.82 3.68 -7.91
N ARG A 178 -2.54 3.36 -8.10
CA ARG A 178 -1.99 3.06 -9.42
C ARG A 178 -2.57 1.79 -10.01
N VAL A 179 -2.80 0.77 -9.18
CA VAL A 179 -3.44 -0.47 -9.64
C VAL A 179 -4.93 -0.24 -9.87
N LEU A 180 -5.63 0.41 -8.93
CA LEU A 180 -7.05 0.72 -9.05
C LEU A 180 -7.37 1.53 -10.32
N ALA A 181 -6.56 2.55 -10.62
CA ALA A 181 -6.72 3.40 -11.81
C ALA A 181 -6.55 2.65 -13.15
N ARG A 182 -5.94 1.46 -13.18
CA ARG A 182 -5.89 0.63 -14.39
C ARG A 182 -7.28 0.11 -14.79
N TYR A 183 -8.18 0.01 -13.83
CA TYR A 183 -9.56 -0.41 -14.01
C TYR A 183 -10.54 0.77 -14.08
N GLY A 184 -10.04 2.02 -13.99
CA GLY A 184 -10.85 3.24 -14.08
C GLY A 184 -11.29 3.79 -12.72
N GLY A 185 -11.10 3.06 -11.60
CA GLY A 185 -11.52 3.49 -10.28
C GLY A 185 -10.58 4.49 -9.62
N SER A 186 -11.14 5.25 -8.68
CA SER A 186 -10.47 6.25 -7.84
C SER A 186 -10.72 5.99 -6.35
N VAL A 187 -9.98 6.67 -5.49
CA VAL A 187 -10.18 6.59 -4.03
C VAL A 187 -10.54 7.97 -3.49
N HIS A 188 -11.63 8.05 -2.72
CA HIS A 188 -12.14 9.28 -2.13
C HIS A 188 -12.10 9.23 -0.59
N CYS A 189 -11.92 10.41 0.00
CA CYS A 189 -12.06 10.62 1.44
C CYS A 189 -12.53 12.06 1.67
N PHE A 190 -13.75 12.23 2.13
CA PHE A 190 -14.38 13.56 2.29
C PHE A 190 -14.14 14.19 3.68
N MET A 191 -13.36 13.54 4.54
CA MET A 191 -13.12 13.96 5.93
C MET A 191 -12.50 15.36 6.08
N ALA A 192 -11.75 15.82 5.08
CA ALA A 192 -11.08 17.12 5.09
C ALA A 192 -11.88 18.22 4.37
N ASP A 193 -13.01 17.90 3.76
CA ASP A 193 -13.81 18.83 2.98
C ASP A 193 -14.48 19.85 3.90
N GLU A 194 -14.45 21.13 3.50
CA GLU A 194 -14.99 22.23 4.31
C GLU A 194 -16.50 22.14 4.53
N ASP A 195 -17.25 21.72 3.52
CA ASP A 195 -18.69 21.48 3.59
C ASP A 195 -19.03 20.37 4.59
N VAL A 196 -18.25 19.28 4.61
CA VAL A 196 -18.38 18.19 5.58
C VAL A 196 -18.10 18.67 7.00
N ALA A 197 -17.06 19.48 7.17
CA ALA A 197 -16.73 20.04 8.48
C ALA A 197 -17.84 20.98 9.01
N ALA A 198 -18.37 21.86 8.17
CA ALA A 198 -19.44 22.78 8.51
C ALA A 198 -20.76 22.05 8.84
N ALA A 199 -21.12 21.06 8.01
CA ALA A 199 -22.32 20.25 8.21
C ALA A 199 -22.23 19.42 9.50
N ALA A 200 -21.06 18.85 9.83
CA ALA A 200 -20.88 18.10 11.06
C ALA A 200 -21.09 18.95 12.32
N LEU A 201 -20.63 20.19 12.31
CA LEU A 201 -20.87 21.14 13.40
C LEU A 201 -22.36 21.50 13.51
N THR A 202 -23.01 21.81 12.39
CA THR A 202 -24.45 22.22 12.38
C THR A 202 -25.35 21.06 12.82
N GLN A 203 -25.06 19.85 12.41
CA GLN A 203 -25.86 18.65 12.72
C GLN A 203 -25.47 18.00 14.04
N GLN A 204 -24.46 18.52 14.74
CA GLN A 204 -23.92 17.95 15.99
C GLN A 204 -23.53 16.45 15.85
N THR A 205 -22.91 16.10 14.74
CA THR A 205 -22.48 14.73 14.41
C THR A 205 -21.01 14.70 14.01
N THR A 206 -20.50 13.51 13.68
CA THR A 206 -19.11 13.35 13.28
C THR A 206 -18.92 13.64 11.78
N ARG A 207 -17.73 14.15 11.41
CA ARG A 207 -17.36 14.29 9.99
C ARG A 207 -17.45 12.98 9.23
N ALA A 208 -17.17 11.85 9.90
CA ALA A 208 -17.25 10.54 9.30
C ALA A 208 -18.68 10.17 8.88
N ALA A 209 -19.69 10.50 9.72
CA ALA A 209 -21.10 10.31 9.36
C ALA A 209 -21.50 11.21 8.18
N VAL A 210 -21.17 12.50 8.23
CA VAL A 210 -21.46 13.45 7.14
C VAL A 210 -20.73 13.08 5.84
N SER A 211 -19.53 12.50 5.92
CA SER A 211 -18.83 11.98 4.74
C SER A 211 -19.62 10.89 4.03
N MET A 212 -20.36 10.05 4.78
CA MET A 212 -21.22 9.02 4.18
C MET A 212 -22.48 9.64 3.56
N ASP A 213 -23.05 10.70 4.16
CA ASP A 213 -24.13 11.47 3.53
C ASP A 213 -23.68 12.11 2.22
N LYS A 214 -22.48 12.68 2.17
CA LYS A 214 -21.90 13.25 0.96
C LYS A 214 -21.70 12.19 -0.13
N ALA A 215 -21.15 11.03 0.21
CA ALA A 215 -21.01 9.91 -0.72
C ALA A 215 -22.38 9.44 -1.24
N ALA A 216 -23.40 9.33 -0.36
CA ALA A 216 -24.74 8.95 -0.77
C ALA A 216 -25.38 9.93 -1.77
N ALA A 217 -25.06 11.21 -1.66
CA ALA A 217 -25.58 12.24 -2.58
C ALA A 217 -24.98 12.15 -4.01
N MET A 218 -23.83 11.49 -4.18
CA MET A 218 -23.20 11.32 -5.49
C MET A 218 -23.91 10.27 -6.35
N GLN A 219 -24.66 9.35 -5.74
CA GLN A 219 -25.43 8.29 -6.41
C GLN A 219 -24.57 7.39 -7.31
N GLU A 220 -23.33 7.13 -6.90
CA GLU A 220 -22.39 6.27 -7.60
C GLU A 220 -22.24 4.91 -6.89
N ASP A 221 -21.81 3.90 -7.64
CA ASP A 221 -21.54 2.56 -7.10
C ASP A 221 -20.19 2.52 -6.38
N PHE A 222 -20.20 2.83 -5.08
CA PHE A 222 -18.99 2.82 -4.26
C PHE A 222 -18.76 1.49 -3.55
N ILE A 223 -17.46 1.17 -3.38
CA ILE A 223 -16.97 0.29 -2.33
C ILE A 223 -16.63 1.16 -1.12
N PHE A 224 -17.28 0.94 0.02
CA PHE A 224 -16.96 1.65 1.25
C PHE A 224 -15.90 0.90 2.05
N ALA A 225 -14.78 1.56 2.37
CA ALA A 225 -13.68 0.99 3.15
C ALA A 225 -13.50 1.78 4.45
N ILE A 226 -14.20 1.36 5.50
CA ILE A 226 -14.30 2.04 6.79
C ILE A 226 -13.33 1.39 7.78
N GLY A 227 -12.25 2.13 8.13
CA GLY A 227 -11.16 1.63 8.95
C GLY A 227 -11.01 2.27 10.32
N ASN A 228 -11.73 3.38 10.59
CA ASN A 228 -11.54 4.12 11.84
C ASN A 228 -12.86 4.44 12.57
N ALA A 229 -13.86 4.97 11.86
CA ALA A 229 -15.03 5.57 12.50
C ALA A 229 -16.23 4.62 12.55
N PRO A 230 -16.63 4.11 13.73
CA PRO A 230 -17.87 3.33 13.86
C PRO A 230 -19.11 4.16 13.45
N THR A 231 -19.08 5.48 13.62
CA THR A 231 -20.17 6.37 13.22
C THR A 231 -20.39 6.40 11.71
N ALA A 232 -19.34 6.12 10.89
CA ALA A 232 -19.52 5.96 9.45
C ALA A 232 -20.30 4.67 9.13
N LEU A 233 -20.02 3.54 9.81
CA LEU A 233 -20.78 2.31 9.61
C LEU A 233 -22.23 2.45 10.06
N ILE A 234 -22.47 3.09 11.20
CA ILE A 234 -23.82 3.36 11.70
C ILE A 234 -24.59 4.21 10.68
N ARG A 235 -23.95 5.28 10.16
CA ARG A 235 -24.61 6.15 9.19
C ARG A 235 -24.87 5.44 7.86
N LEU A 236 -23.95 4.61 7.37
CA LEU A 236 -24.18 3.77 6.19
C LEU A 236 -25.40 2.84 6.41
N TYR A 237 -25.49 2.20 7.57
CA TYR A 237 -26.64 1.36 7.90
C TYR A 237 -27.97 2.13 7.86
N GLU A 238 -28.00 3.33 8.46
CA GLU A 238 -29.19 4.20 8.43
C GLU A 238 -29.57 4.57 6.99
N LEU A 239 -28.61 5.04 6.19
CA LEU A 239 -28.81 5.41 4.79
C LEU A 239 -29.34 4.25 3.94
N ILE A 240 -28.85 3.02 4.19
CA ILE A 240 -29.35 1.80 3.54
C ILE A 240 -30.80 1.54 3.94
N LYS A 241 -31.13 1.64 5.23
CA LYS A 241 -32.51 1.44 5.72
C LYS A 241 -33.47 2.51 5.25
N GLU A 242 -32.99 3.74 5.07
CA GLU A 242 -33.75 4.85 4.46
C GLU A 242 -33.90 4.71 2.94
N GLY A 243 -33.24 3.73 2.31
CA GLY A 243 -33.25 3.55 0.83
C GLY A 243 -32.51 4.66 0.06
N ARG A 244 -31.64 5.41 0.76
CA ARG A 244 -30.90 6.54 0.17
C ARG A 244 -29.60 6.12 -0.50
N ILE A 245 -29.08 4.93 -0.17
CA ILE A 245 -27.89 4.35 -0.79
C ILE A 245 -28.01 2.83 -0.85
N HIS A 246 -27.43 2.23 -1.89
CA HIS A 246 -27.35 0.79 -2.08
C HIS A 246 -25.90 0.36 -2.32
N PRO A 247 -25.04 0.34 -1.27
CA PRO A 247 -23.64 -0.02 -1.44
C PRO A 247 -23.51 -1.41 -2.03
N ARG A 248 -22.64 -1.55 -3.01
CA ARG A 248 -22.35 -2.85 -3.63
C ARG A 248 -21.41 -3.69 -2.78
N LEU A 249 -20.60 -3.04 -1.91
CA LEU A 249 -19.74 -3.68 -0.94
C LEU A 249 -19.37 -2.69 0.20
N ILE A 250 -19.35 -3.20 1.44
CA ILE A 250 -18.83 -2.47 2.59
C ILE A 250 -17.71 -3.29 3.26
N ILE A 251 -16.52 -2.72 3.35
CA ILE A 251 -15.40 -3.20 4.17
C ILE A 251 -15.48 -2.48 5.51
N GLY A 252 -15.99 -3.16 6.55
CA GLY A 252 -16.25 -2.59 7.87
C GLY A 252 -15.24 -3.07 8.91
N VAL A 253 -14.11 -2.38 9.04
CA VAL A 253 -13.01 -2.78 9.93
C VAL A 253 -12.53 -1.63 10.83
N PRO A 254 -13.40 -0.77 11.40
CA PRO A 254 -12.95 0.25 12.32
C PRO A 254 -12.31 -0.35 13.57
N VAL A 255 -11.38 0.40 14.18
CA VAL A 255 -10.71 0.04 15.43
C VAL A 255 -11.19 0.94 16.57
N GLY A 256 -11.33 0.40 17.78
CA GLY A 256 -11.65 1.22 18.95
C GLY A 256 -12.46 0.50 20.01
N PHE A 257 -13.01 1.30 20.95
CA PHE A 257 -13.64 0.78 22.15
C PHE A 257 -15.13 1.17 22.29
N VAL A 258 -15.52 2.34 21.74
CA VAL A 258 -16.88 2.86 21.87
C VAL A 258 -17.67 2.56 20.60
N ASN A 259 -18.72 1.77 20.71
CA ASN A 259 -19.63 1.36 19.63
C ASN A 259 -18.97 0.69 18.41
N VAL A 260 -17.71 0.24 18.52
CA VAL A 260 -16.99 -0.34 17.38
C VAL A 260 -17.50 -1.74 17.07
N ALA A 261 -17.61 -2.60 18.09
CA ALA A 261 -18.13 -3.95 17.91
C ALA A 261 -19.60 -3.91 17.49
N GLU A 262 -20.39 -3.07 18.12
CA GLU A 262 -21.80 -2.88 17.87
C GLU A 262 -22.07 -2.40 16.43
N ALA A 263 -21.32 -1.41 15.95
CA ALA A 263 -21.43 -0.91 14.58
C ALA A 263 -21.08 -1.98 13.52
N LYS A 264 -20.12 -2.84 13.82
CA LYS A 264 -19.76 -3.96 12.95
C LYS A 264 -20.83 -5.06 12.92
N GLU A 265 -21.37 -5.42 14.08
CA GLU A 265 -22.50 -6.34 14.13
C GLU A 265 -23.72 -5.76 13.42
N LEU A 266 -23.99 -4.46 13.58
CA LEU A 266 -25.08 -3.77 12.91
C LEU A 266 -24.95 -3.86 11.38
N ILE A 267 -23.78 -3.55 10.83
CA ILE A 267 -23.57 -3.53 9.37
C ILE A 267 -23.66 -4.93 8.73
N LEU A 268 -23.36 -6.00 9.48
CA LEU A 268 -23.59 -7.38 9.05
C LEU A 268 -25.08 -7.68 8.75
N THR A 269 -26.01 -6.91 9.34
CA THR A 269 -27.46 -7.06 9.14
C THR A 269 -28.02 -6.11 8.07
N ALA A 270 -27.17 -5.33 7.40
CA ALA A 270 -27.62 -4.31 6.44
C ALA A 270 -28.27 -4.88 5.17
N GLY A 271 -27.99 -6.15 4.82
CA GLY A 271 -28.53 -6.80 3.63
C GLY A 271 -27.73 -6.48 2.34
N VAL A 272 -26.51 -6.00 2.48
CA VAL A 272 -25.57 -5.75 1.38
C VAL A 272 -24.32 -6.59 1.56
N PRO A 273 -23.51 -6.82 0.50
CA PRO A 273 -22.23 -7.52 0.61
C PRO A 273 -21.28 -6.82 1.59
N VAL A 274 -20.65 -7.59 2.50
CA VAL A 274 -19.76 -7.04 3.52
C VAL A 274 -18.52 -7.90 3.75
N ILE A 275 -17.42 -7.23 4.11
CA ILE A 275 -16.20 -7.82 4.68
C ILE A 275 -15.95 -7.11 6.02
N VAL A 276 -16.02 -7.82 7.13
CA VAL A 276 -15.96 -7.25 8.48
C VAL A 276 -14.91 -7.97 9.33
N ALA A 277 -14.12 -7.22 10.10
CA ALA A 277 -13.33 -7.77 11.19
C ALA A 277 -14.10 -7.60 12.50
N ARG A 278 -14.74 -8.65 13.01
CA ARG A 278 -15.59 -8.58 14.22
C ARG A 278 -14.81 -8.19 15.46
N GLY A 279 -15.50 -7.63 16.43
CA GLY A 279 -14.91 -7.13 17.69
C GLY A 279 -14.19 -5.79 17.52
N ARG A 280 -13.22 -5.49 18.40
CA ARG A 280 -12.61 -4.17 18.53
C ARG A 280 -11.41 -3.90 17.64
N LYS A 281 -10.78 -4.96 17.10
CA LYS A 281 -9.58 -4.87 16.25
C LYS A 281 -9.95 -4.44 14.83
N GLY A 282 -9.05 -3.69 14.20
CA GLY A 282 -9.22 -3.15 12.87
C GLY A 282 -8.22 -2.03 12.62
N GLY A 283 -8.59 -1.09 11.77
CA GLY A 283 -7.78 0.10 11.51
C GLY A 283 -7.76 0.51 10.06
N SER A 284 -7.37 1.75 9.78
CA SER A 284 -7.20 2.26 8.42
C SER A 284 -6.18 1.45 7.61
N ASN A 285 -5.14 0.91 8.27
CA ASN A 285 -4.17 0.01 7.67
C ASN A 285 -4.80 -1.34 7.28
N VAL A 286 -5.73 -1.87 8.09
CA VAL A 286 -6.47 -3.10 7.80
C VAL A 286 -7.42 -2.88 6.62
N ALA A 287 -8.16 -1.76 6.59
CA ALA A 287 -9.02 -1.39 5.46
C ALA A 287 -8.22 -1.31 4.15
N ALA A 288 -7.09 -0.60 4.15
CA ALA A 288 -6.20 -0.51 3.00
C ALA A 288 -5.60 -1.86 2.60
N ALA A 289 -5.24 -2.72 3.58
CA ALA A 289 -4.73 -4.07 3.32
C ALA A 289 -5.75 -4.96 2.62
N ILE A 290 -7.02 -4.89 3.02
CA ILE A 290 -8.12 -5.63 2.36
C ILE A 290 -8.29 -5.13 0.93
N CYS A 291 -8.38 -3.82 0.70
CA CYS A 291 -8.47 -3.25 -0.65
C CYS A 291 -7.29 -3.69 -1.53
N ASN A 292 -6.06 -3.63 -1.01
CA ASN A 292 -4.87 -4.05 -1.76
C ASN A 292 -4.84 -5.56 -2.01
N ALA A 293 -5.31 -6.39 -1.07
CA ALA A 293 -5.43 -7.83 -1.29
C ALA A 293 -6.38 -8.17 -2.44
N LEU A 294 -7.48 -7.43 -2.56
CA LEU A 294 -8.43 -7.58 -3.67
C LEU A 294 -7.81 -7.13 -5.00
N LEU A 295 -7.14 -5.96 -5.00
CA LEU A 295 -6.45 -5.40 -6.17
C LEU A 295 -5.33 -6.30 -6.71
N TYR A 296 -4.59 -7.00 -5.85
CA TYR A 296 -3.45 -7.85 -6.25
C TYR A 296 -3.86 -9.26 -6.71
N GLN A 297 -5.15 -9.59 -6.64
CA GLN A 297 -5.71 -10.84 -7.15
C GLN A 297 -6.37 -10.69 -8.53
N LEU A 298 -6.32 -9.49 -9.11
CA LEU A 298 -6.76 -9.15 -10.45
C LEU A 298 -5.55 -9.15 -11.41
#